data_434aa95f87a4814f1d6feb5a5d27b0c3
#
_entry.id   434aa95f87a4814f1d6feb5a5d27b0c3
#
_cell.length_a   1.000
_cell.length_b   1.000
_cell.length_c   1.000
_cell.angle_alpha   90.00
_cell.angle_beta   90.00
_cell.angle_gamma   90.00
#
_symmetry.space_group_name_H-M   'P 1'
#
loop_
_entity.id
_entity.type
_entity.pdbx_description
1 polymer ?
#
loop_
_entity_poly.entity_id
_entity_poly.type
_entity_poly.pdbx_seq_one_letter_code
_entity_poly.pdbx_strand_id
1 'polypeptide(L)'
;MKKLFIGALIALTTISFVSCGNNAQSSNNTANPVQNAEEEAATQAEPVLYSDDNITVTTTGFEFDEMWNSYFFNVTVENHSDKNLAVTFENTSIGSEMSTCCSFAHTKAGKQDTEGFIFEDVSEYTSLEGNIVVFEYPDEDENDLTQIYSAPISYTQQ
;
A
#
# COMPACT_ATOMS: atom_id res chain seq x y z
N MET A 1 -11.25 -43.57 -8.16
CA MET A 1 -10.23 -43.78 -7.14
C MET A 1 -10.26 -42.55 -6.22
N LYS A 2 -10.74 -42.77 -4.98
CA LYS A 2 -10.90 -41.72 -3.96
C LYS A 2 -9.53 -41.50 -3.29
N LYS A 3 -9.02 -40.30 -3.24
CA LYS A 3 -7.91 -39.93 -2.35
C LYS A 3 -8.40 -38.90 -1.33
N LEU A 4 -8.55 -39.40 -0.10
CA LEU A 4 -8.67 -38.58 1.12
C LEU A 4 -7.37 -37.83 1.36
N PHE A 5 -7.45 -36.54 1.68
CA PHE A 5 -6.38 -35.82 2.36
C PHE A 5 -6.88 -35.31 3.70
N ILE A 6 -6.14 -35.76 4.69
CA ILE A 6 -6.32 -35.60 6.14
C ILE A 6 -5.85 -34.20 6.53
N GLY A 7 -6.67 -33.55 7.39
CA GLY A 7 -6.39 -32.24 7.94
C GLY A 7 -5.18 -32.19 8.86
N ALA A 8 -4.52 -31.06 8.89
CA ALA A 8 -3.55 -30.68 9.91
C ALA A 8 -4.17 -29.57 10.79
N LEU A 9 -4.41 -29.94 12.03
CA LEU A 9 -4.86 -29.10 13.12
C LEU A 9 -3.67 -28.26 13.62
N ILE A 10 -3.71 -26.95 13.52
CA ILE A 10 -2.72 -26.07 14.13
C ILE A 10 -3.29 -25.54 15.44
N ALA A 11 -2.65 -25.92 16.54
CA ALA A 11 -3.00 -25.52 17.89
C ALA A 11 -2.54 -24.07 18.15
N LEU A 12 -3.50 -23.22 18.56
CA LEU A 12 -3.21 -21.90 19.13
C LEU A 12 -2.66 -22.08 20.55
N THR A 13 -1.45 -21.64 20.79
CA THR A 13 -0.90 -21.46 22.16
C THR A 13 -1.15 -20.03 22.63
N THR A 14 -2.07 -19.87 23.56
CA THR A 14 -2.29 -18.62 24.31
C THR A 14 -1.23 -18.50 25.40
N ILE A 15 -0.41 -17.47 25.33
CA ILE A 15 0.52 -17.11 26.42
C ILE A 15 -0.16 -16.08 27.32
N SER A 16 -0.51 -16.51 28.52
CA SER A 16 -1.06 -15.66 29.58
C SER A 16 0.09 -15.06 30.39
N PHE A 17 0.24 -13.74 30.38
CA PHE A 17 1.12 -13.04 31.32
C PHE A 17 0.36 -12.78 32.62
N VAL A 18 0.80 -13.42 33.68
CA VAL A 18 0.38 -13.13 35.05
C VAL A 18 1.33 -12.07 35.62
N SER A 19 0.79 -10.91 35.92
CA SER A 19 1.43 -9.88 36.73
C SER A 19 1.14 -10.16 38.21
N CYS A 20 2.18 -10.28 39.03
CA CYS A 20 2.07 -10.11 40.47
C CYS A 20 3.22 -9.28 40.98
N GLY A 21 2.86 -8.18 41.63
CA GLY A 21 3.75 -7.26 42.28
C GLY A 21 4.12 -7.68 43.69
N ASN A 22 5.11 -7.10 44.26
CA ASN A 22 5.27 -6.36 45.49
C ASN A 22 6.64 -6.52 46.16
N ASN A 23 7.23 -5.38 46.40
CA ASN A 23 7.98 -4.90 47.60
C ASN A 23 9.22 -5.65 48.11
N ALA A 24 10.30 -4.93 48.13
CA ALA A 24 11.04 -4.32 49.26
C ALA A 24 12.54 -4.26 49.02
N GLN A 25 13.02 -3.06 48.91
CA GLN A 25 14.15 -2.41 49.60
C GLN A 25 15.52 -3.10 49.70
N SER A 26 16.49 -2.38 49.23
CA SER A 26 17.83 -2.09 49.76
C SER A 26 19.04 -2.38 48.88
N SER A 27 19.64 -1.29 48.52
CA SER A 27 21.08 -0.92 48.42
C SER A 27 22.01 -1.63 47.43
N ASN A 28 22.53 -0.73 46.59
CA ASN A 28 23.92 -0.58 46.12
C ASN A 28 24.47 -1.43 44.98
N ASN A 29 24.86 -0.61 44.01
CA ASN A 29 26.03 -0.67 43.13
C ASN A 29 25.86 -1.16 41.70
N THR A 30 25.92 -0.16 40.84
CA THR A 30 26.80 -0.07 39.65
C THR A 30 26.79 -1.22 38.66
N ALA A 31 25.98 -1.06 37.62
CA ALA A 31 26.32 -1.31 36.23
C ALA A 31 25.13 -0.89 35.38
N ASN A 32 25.31 0.14 34.53
CA ASN A 32 24.39 0.48 33.46
C ASN A 32 24.35 -0.68 32.45
N PRO A 33 23.23 -1.35 32.24
CA PRO A 33 22.99 -1.97 30.96
C PRO A 33 22.46 -0.88 30.03
N VAL A 34 23.19 -0.61 28.95
CA VAL A 34 22.68 0.08 27.79
C VAL A 34 21.46 -0.71 27.33
N GLN A 35 20.27 -0.22 27.67
CA GLN A 35 19.06 -0.65 27.01
C GLN A 35 19.13 -0.10 25.58
N ASN A 36 19.54 -0.97 24.66
CA ASN A 36 19.11 -0.84 23.28
C ASN A 36 17.58 -0.97 23.32
N ALA A 37 16.90 0.15 23.38
CA ALA A 37 15.55 0.25 22.90
C ALA A 37 15.66 0.05 21.38
N GLU A 38 15.47 -1.19 20.92
CA GLU A 38 14.96 -1.41 19.58
C GLU A 38 13.60 -0.73 19.55
N GLU A 39 13.59 0.46 19.02
CA GLU A 39 12.40 1.16 18.60
C GLU A 39 11.82 0.29 17.47
N GLU A 40 10.89 -0.60 17.81
CA GLU A 40 10.02 -1.22 16.83
C GLU A 40 9.32 -0.04 16.12
N ALA A 41 9.84 0.29 14.95
CA ALA A 41 9.16 1.18 14.03
C ALA A 41 7.78 0.56 13.79
N ALA A 42 6.76 1.13 14.41
CA ALA A 42 5.38 0.79 14.12
C ALA A 42 5.21 1.02 12.60
N THR A 43 5.11 -0.06 11.85
CA THR A 43 4.83 -0.01 10.42
C THR A 43 3.46 0.65 10.29
N GLN A 44 3.45 1.93 9.97
CA GLN A 44 2.22 2.67 9.73
C GLN A 44 1.58 2.03 8.49
N ALA A 45 0.33 1.61 8.61
CA ALA A 45 -0.38 1.02 7.47
C ALA A 45 -0.47 2.08 6.35
N GLU A 46 -0.15 1.66 5.13
CA GLU A 46 -0.24 2.54 3.96
C GLU A 46 -1.68 3.03 3.77
N PRO A 47 -1.88 4.33 3.47
CA PRO A 47 -3.20 4.87 3.20
C PRO A 47 -3.87 4.14 2.03
N VAL A 48 -5.13 3.75 2.24
CA VAL A 48 -5.96 3.13 1.20
C VAL A 48 -6.61 4.24 0.37
N LEU A 49 -6.32 4.28 -0.92
CA LEU A 49 -6.94 5.20 -1.87
C LEU A 49 -8.30 4.69 -2.35
N TYR A 50 -8.37 3.38 -2.60
CA TYR A 50 -9.56 2.69 -3.06
C TYR A 50 -9.53 1.22 -2.68
N SER A 51 -10.69 0.63 -2.37
CA SER A 51 -10.82 -0.82 -2.15
C SER A 51 -12.24 -1.29 -2.44
N ASP A 52 -12.36 -2.43 -3.14
CA ASP A 52 -13.58 -3.21 -3.31
C ASP A 52 -13.26 -4.72 -3.29
N ASP A 53 -14.21 -5.56 -3.72
CA ASP A 53 -14.04 -7.02 -3.73
C ASP A 53 -12.99 -7.51 -4.74
N ASN A 54 -12.66 -6.70 -5.75
CA ASN A 54 -11.78 -7.06 -6.85
C ASN A 54 -10.38 -6.46 -6.73
N ILE A 55 -10.24 -5.30 -6.07
CA ILE A 55 -9.00 -4.54 -6.08
C ILE A 55 -8.82 -3.74 -4.78
N THR A 56 -7.60 -3.67 -4.29
CA THR A 56 -7.18 -2.72 -3.25
C THR A 56 -6.02 -1.89 -3.78
N VAL A 57 -6.12 -0.57 -3.62
CA VAL A 57 -5.10 0.38 -4.05
C VAL A 57 -4.65 1.19 -2.84
N THR A 58 -3.38 1.07 -2.49
CA THR A 58 -2.72 1.79 -1.40
C THR A 58 -1.64 2.71 -1.94
N THR A 59 -1.14 3.63 -1.11
CA THR A 59 -0.06 4.55 -1.51
C THR A 59 0.89 4.82 -0.35
N THR A 60 2.17 5.03 -0.67
CA THR A 60 3.15 5.64 0.24
C THR A 60 3.26 7.15 0.03
N GLY A 61 2.55 7.70 -0.97
CA GLY A 61 2.51 9.13 -1.28
C GLY A 61 3.54 9.55 -2.31
N PHE A 62 3.86 10.85 -2.30
CA PHE A 62 4.85 11.43 -3.19
C PHE A 62 6.27 11.23 -2.65
N GLU A 63 7.16 10.75 -3.50
CA GLU A 63 8.57 10.56 -3.21
C GLU A 63 9.43 11.12 -4.33
N PHE A 64 10.50 11.85 -3.97
CA PHE A 64 11.43 12.38 -4.94
C PHE A 64 12.50 11.35 -5.29
N ASP A 65 12.63 11.02 -6.57
CA ASP A 65 13.66 10.14 -7.10
C ASP A 65 14.81 10.98 -7.69
N GLU A 66 15.98 10.88 -7.07
CA GLU A 66 17.18 11.61 -7.48
C GLU A 66 17.71 11.20 -8.86
N MET A 67 17.50 9.94 -9.26
CA MET A 67 17.96 9.41 -10.54
C MET A 67 17.18 10.01 -11.70
N TRP A 68 15.85 10.13 -11.53
CA TRP A 68 14.94 10.71 -12.52
C TRP A 68 14.75 12.22 -12.34
N ASN A 69 15.25 12.78 -11.21
CA ASN A 69 15.04 14.18 -10.80
C ASN A 69 13.56 14.59 -10.90
N SER A 70 12.68 13.72 -10.41
CA SER A 70 11.24 13.88 -10.48
C SER A 70 10.54 13.31 -9.24
N TYR A 71 9.32 13.78 -8.97
CA TYR A 71 8.46 13.17 -7.97
C TYR A 71 7.62 12.07 -8.58
N PHE A 72 7.51 10.96 -7.84
CA PHE A 72 6.62 9.84 -8.14
C PHE A 72 5.57 9.74 -7.04
N PHE A 73 4.33 9.53 -7.44
CA PHE A 73 3.27 9.10 -6.53
C PHE A 73 3.23 7.58 -6.54
N ASN A 74 3.75 6.98 -5.48
CA ASN A 74 3.92 5.54 -5.41
C ASN A 74 2.63 4.85 -4.98
N VAL A 75 2.19 3.89 -5.77
CA VAL A 75 0.93 3.18 -5.61
C VAL A 75 1.17 1.68 -5.68
N THR A 76 0.58 0.96 -4.74
CA THR A 76 0.51 -0.50 -4.75
C THR A 76 -0.91 -0.94 -5.09
N VAL A 77 -1.04 -1.79 -6.09
CA VAL A 77 -2.30 -2.36 -6.56
C VAL A 77 -2.33 -3.85 -6.24
N GLU A 78 -3.26 -4.28 -5.40
CA GLU A 78 -3.55 -5.69 -5.14
C GLU A 78 -4.80 -6.09 -5.92
N ASN A 79 -4.65 -6.97 -6.89
CA ASN A 79 -5.73 -7.48 -7.72
C ASN A 79 -6.25 -8.81 -7.16
N HIS A 80 -7.45 -8.81 -6.61
CA HIS A 80 -8.11 -9.99 -6.02
C HIS A 80 -9.02 -10.72 -7.02
N SER A 81 -9.21 -10.14 -8.22
CA SER A 81 -10.08 -10.70 -9.26
C SER A 81 -9.39 -11.79 -10.09
N ASP A 82 -10.18 -12.43 -10.96
CA ASP A 82 -9.71 -13.40 -11.96
C ASP A 82 -9.37 -12.75 -13.31
N LYS A 83 -9.33 -11.40 -13.37
CA LYS A 83 -9.06 -10.60 -14.56
C LYS A 83 -7.74 -9.85 -14.42
N ASN A 84 -7.09 -9.52 -15.53
CA ASN A 84 -6.00 -8.57 -15.52
C ASN A 84 -6.56 -7.16 -15.45
N LEU A 85 -6.00 -6.34 -14.56
CA LEU A 85 -6.46 -4.98 -14.31
C LEU A 85 -5.34 -3.97 -14.54
N ALA A 86 -5.69 -2.84 -15.14
CA ALA A 86 -4.83 -1.66 -15.22
C ALA A 86 -5.48 -0.51 -14.46
N VAL A 87 -4.68 0.22 -13.71
CA VAL A 87 -5.12 1.37 -12.89
C VAL A 87 -4.40 2.61 -13.35
N THR A 88 -5.14 3.71 -13.47
CA THR A 88 -4.58 5.04 -13.71
C THR A 88 -5.38 6.10 -12.95
N PHE A 89 -4.95 7.36 -13.09
CA PHE A 89 -5.62 8.51 -12.49
C PHE A 89 -6.04 9.49 -13.58
N GLU A 90 -7.28 9.98 -13.49
CA GLU A 90 -7.85 10.95 -14.44
C GLU A 90 -8.42 12.17 -13.72
N ASN A 91 -8.51 13.29 -14.44
CA ASN A 91 -9.01 14.55 -13.93
C ASN A 91 -8.33 14.97 -12.62
N THR A 92 -7.02 14.82 -12.58
CA THR A 92 -6.23 15.01 -11.38
C THR A 92 -5.85 16.47 -11.15
N SER A 93 -5.77 16.82 -9.87
CA SER A 93 -5.04 18.00 -9.38
C SER A 93 -4.04 17.57 -8.30
N ILE A 94 -2.85 18.15 -8.37
CA ILE A 94 -1.79 17.98 -7.38
C ILE A 94 -1.60 19.31 -6.67
N GLY A 95 -1.80 19.33 -5.35
CA GLY A 95 -1.92 20.61 -4.65
C GLY A 95 -3.05 21.47 -5.21
N SER A 96 -2.74 22.62 -5.79
CA SER A 96 -3.70 23.52 -6.44
C SER A 96 -3.65 23.51 -7.98
N GLU A 97 -2.82 22.64 -8.58
CA GLU A 97 -2.53 22.63 -10.02
C GLU A 97 -3.19 21.44 -10.70
N MET A 98 -3.87 21.69 -11.83
CA MET A 98 -4.38 20.61 -12.67
C MET A 98 -3.20 19.91 -13.34
N SER A 99 -3.20 18.58 -13.31
CA SER A 99 -2.12 17.77 -13.87
C SER A 99 -2.68 16.56 -14.63
N THR A 100 -1.84 15.99 -15.49
CA THR A 100 -2.16 14.78 -16.24
C THR A 100 -1.27 13.64 -15.78
N CYS A 101 -1.88 12.49 -15.51
CA CYS A 101 -1.19 11.24 -15.30
C CYS A 101 -1.03 10.51 -16.63
N CYS A 102 0.18 10.04 -16.93
CA CYS A 102 0.50 9.35 -18.19
C CYS A 102 0.87 7.89 -18.01
N SER A 103 0.70 7.34 -16.80
CA SER A 103 1.11 5.97 -16.45
C SER A 103 -0.09 5.07 -16.12
N PHE A 104 0.16 3.76 -16.22
CA PHE A 104 -0.75 2.70 -15.78
C PHE A 104 0.00 1.71 -14.91
N ALA A 105 -0.60 1.29 -13.80
CA ALA A 105 -0.17 0.09 -13.07
C ALA A 105 -0.90 -1.13 -13.65
N HIS A 106 -0.18 -2.08 -14.22
CA HIS A 106 -0.73 -3.28 -14.85
C HIS A 106 -0.56 -4.48 -13.92
N THR A 107 -1.66 -5.03 -13.43
CA THR A 107 -1.65 -6.12 -12.46
C THR A 107 -2.37 -7.34 -13.01
N LYS A 108 -1.68 -8.49 -13.04
CA LYS A 108 -2.27 -9.77 -13.44
C LYS A 108 -3.26 -10.29 -12.37
N ALA A 109 -4.18 -11.14 -12.81
CA ALA A 109 -5.17 -11.80 -11.95
C ALA A 109 -4.54 -12.41 -10.68
N GLY A 110 -5.05 -12.05 -9.50
CA GLY A 110 -4.57 -12.52 -8.21
C GLY A 110 -3.13 -12.12 -7.85
N LYS A 111 -2.59 -11.02 -8.43
CA LYS A 111 -1.24 -10.51 -8.19
C LYS A 111 -1.28 -9.10 -7.61
N GLN A 112 -0.11 -8.68 -7.14
CA GLN A 112 0.18 -7.32 -6.69
C GLN A 112 1.23 -6.71 -7.61
N ASP A 113 1.13 -5.40 -7.83
CA ASP A 113 2.11 -4.59 -8.52
C ASP A 113 2.29 -3.25 -7.81
N THR A 114 3.47 -2.64 -7.95
CA THR A 114 3.78 -1.31 -7.40
C THR A 114 4.34 -0.45 -8.51
N GLU A 115 3.71 0.71 -8.73
CA GLU A 115 4.04 1.64 -9.80
C GLU A 115 4.20 3.07 -9.27
N GLY A 116 5.16 3.81 -9.82
CA GLY A 116 5.36 5.24 -9.58
C GLY A 116 4.70 6.07 -10.68
N PHE A 117 3.69 6.83 -10.32
CA PHE A 117 2.98 7.71 -11.24
C PHE A 117 3.64 9.09 -11.31
N ILE A 118 3.90 9.57 -12.51
CA ILE A 118 4.44 10.92 -12.77
C ILE A 118 3.28 11.83 -13.17
N PHE A 119 3.29 13.03 -12.60
CA PHE A 119 2.35 14.10 -12.94
C PHE A 119 3.12 15.27 -13.53
N GLU A 120 2.67 15.75 -14.69
CA GLU A 120 3.33 16.82 -15.42
C GLU A 120 2.93 18.20 -14.90
N ASP A 121 3.84 19.17 -15.04
CA ASP A 121 3.62 20.60 -14.79
C ASP A 121 3.18 20.95 -13.36
N VAL A 122 3.74 20.26 -12.34
CA VAL A 122 3.40 20.45 -10.93
C VAL A 122 4.59 21.06 -10.17
N SER A 123 4.30 22.05 -9.33
CA SER A 123 5.30 22.72 -8.48
C SER A 123 5.29 22.27 -7.03
N GLU A 124 4.16 21.77 -6.51
CA GLU A 124 3.97 21.37 -5.12
C GLU A 124 3.29 20.00 -5.02
N TYR A 125 3.96 19.03 -4.41
CA TYR A 125 3.49 17.63 -4.28
C TYR A 125 2.94 17.39 -2.86
N THR A 126 1.84 18.05 -2.51
CA THR A 126 1.24 18.02 -1.16
C THR A 126 -0.03 17.22 -1.06
N SER A 127 -0.78 17.09 -2.16
CA SER A 127 -2.03 16.34 -2.21
C SER A 127 -2.33 15.89 -3.63
N LEU A 128 -3.19 14.87 -3.76
CA LEU A 128 -3.75 14.43 -5.03
C LEU A 128 -5.26 14.33 -4.88
N GLU A 129 -5.98 14.98 -5.77
CA GLU A 129 -7.42 14.83 -5.95
C GLU A 129 -7.71 14.43 -7.40
N GLY A 130 -8.75 13.63 -7.64
CA GLY A 130 -9.09 13.18 -8.98
C GLY A 130 -9.95 11.94 -8.97
N ASN A 131 -9.87 11.17 -10.04
CA ASN A 131 -10.52 9.86 -10.12
C ASN A 131 -9.47 8.77 -10.31
N ILE A 132 -9.58 7.68 -9.54
CA ILE A 132 -8.97 6.41 -9.92
C ILE A 132 -9.85 5.77 -10.99
N VAL A 133 -9.21 5.25 -12.04
CA VAL A 133 -9.89 4.56 -13.14
C VAL A 133 -9.28 3.17 -13.30
N VAL A 134 -10.14 2.17 -13.35
CA VAL A 134 -9.77 0.77 -13.48
C VAL A 134 -10.24 0.24 -14.82
N PHE A 135 -9.33 -0.44 -15.52
CA PHE A 135 -9.56 -1.09 -16.79
C PHE A 135 -9.33 -2.60 -16.66
N GLU A 136 -10.05 -3.38 -17.43
CA GLU A 136 -9.75 -4.78 -17.72
C GLU A 136 -8.97 -4.86 -19.03
N TYR A 137 -8.00 -5.79 -19.14
CA TYR A 137 -7.27 -6.05 -20.37
C TYR A 137 -7.04 -7.56 -20.59
N PRO A 138 -7.00 -8.03 -21.85
CA PRO A 138 -6.75 -9.43 -22.19
C PRO A 138 -5.27 -9.81 -22.02
N ASP A 139 -4.99 -11.10 -21.86
CA ASP A 139 -3.61 -11.61 -21.71
C ASP A 139 -2.70 -11.34 -22.91
N GLU A 140 -3.29 -11.24 -24.11
CA GLU A 140 -2.57 -11.09 -25.37
C GLU A 140 -2.21 -9.64 -25.69
N ASP A 141 -2.92 -8.66 -25.11
CA ASP A 141 -2.70 -7.24 -25.39
C ASP A 141 -3.05 -6.35 -24.18
N GLU A 142 -2.03 -5.91 -23.47
CA GLU A 142 -2.19 -5.01 -22.31
C GLU A 142 -2.60 -3.58 -22.67
N ASN A 143 -2.62 -3.23 -23.95
CA ASN A 143 -3.09 -1.94 -24.44
C ASN A 143 -4.57 -1.96 -24.87
N ASP A 144 -5.20 -3.14 -24.96
CA ASP A 144 -6.63 -3.27 -25.23
C ASP A 144 -7.43 -3.07 -23.95
N LEU A 145 -7.51 -1.81 -23.51
CA LEU A 145 -8.08 -1.41 -22.22
C LEU A 145 -9.58 -1.17 -22.32
N THR A 146 -10.35 -1.89 -21.52
CA THR A 146 -11.79 -1.64 -21.34
C THR A 146 -12.04 -1.10 -19.95
N GLN A 147 -12.49 0.16 -19.85
CA GLN A 147 -12.83 0.76 -18.56
C GLN A 147 -13.99 0.03 -17.91
N ILE A 148 -13.79 -0.40 -16.65
CA ILE A 148 -14.79 -1.11 -15.86
C ILE A 148 -15.28 -0.30 -14.65
N TYR A 149 -14.45 0.62 -14.17
CA TYR A 149 -14.77 1.39 -12.97
C TYR A 149 -14.08 2.75 -12.93
N SER A 150 -14.70 3.73 -12.24
CA SER A 150 -14.08 5.01 -11.90
C SER A 150 -14.67 5.53 -10.59
N ALA A 151 -13.82 6.02 -9.69
CA ALA A 151 -14.22 6.61 -8.42
C ALA A 151 -13.39 7.84 -8.07
N PRO A 152 -13.98 8.83 -7.37
CA PRO A 152 -13.23 9.95 -6.85
C PRO A 152 -12.27 9.47 -5.74
N ILE A 153 -11.09 10.08 -5.72
CA ILE A 153 -10.09 9.89 -4.67
C ILE A 153 -9.58 11.23 -4.15
N SER A 154 -9.10 11.22 -2.92
CA SER A 154 -8.40 12.34 -2.30
C SER A 154 -7.31 11.80 -1.38
N TYR A 155 -6.10 12.33 -1.52
CA TYR A 155 -4.93 12.02 -0.70
C TYR A 155 -4.26 13.31 -0.26
N THR A 156 -3.73 13.35 0.96
CA THR A 156 -2.90 14.46 1.46
C THR A 156 -1.63 13.89 2.07
N GLN A 157 -0.48 14.38 1.60
CA GLN A 157 0.84 14.03 2.11
C GLN A 157 0.93 14.44 3.59
N GLN A 158 1.38 13.52 4.44
CA GLN A 158 1.53 13.75 5.89
C GLN A 158 2.95 14.19 6.25
#